data_42aea6c1da9ac17051a278c0c4da64d8
#
_entry.id   42aea6c1da9ac17051a278c0c4da64d8
#
_cell.length_a   1.000
_cell.length_b   1.000
_cell.length_c   1.000
_cell.angle_alpha   90.00
_cell.angle_beta   90.00
_cell.angle_gamma   90.00
#
_symmetry.space_group_name_H-M   'P 1'
#
loop_
_entity.id
_entity.type
_entity.pdbx_description
1 polymer ?
#
loop_
_entity_poly.entity_id
_entity_poly.type
_entity_poly.pdbx_seq_one_letter_code
_entity_poly.pdbx_strand_id
1 'polypeptide(L)'
;MRGVSRASFADLTERLAAEDITSANVATRLANELFAVVGLLDAQHRLRRALSDPGKPAAEKAAVARALLHGKVTRRTEDLVAAAVESHWATSGDMVDAIEQLAIEAMVLAADSEGSLDELEDELFRFGRVVEAQPELRAALTDPSMPEEGKQRLLGDLLAGKVSAAALHLIRQMVAHPRGRSLSAALDLCASIAARRRQQLIAVVRSAVELSANQRRRLAQALAASYGHRVHLNVVQDPSVVGGISVRIGDELIDATVTTRLAEVRRKLAG
;
A
#
# COMPACT_ATOMS: atom_id res chain seq x y z
N MET A 1 2.35 14.77 -4.69
CA MET A 1 2.21 14.43 -6.13
C MET A 1 1.02 15.15 -6.77
N ARG A 2 1.13 15.66 -8.03
CA ARG A 2 0.08 16.37 -8.76
C ARG A 2 0.01 15.85 -10.20
N GLY A 3 -1.13 16.06 -10.88
CA GLY A 3 -1.29 15.76 -12.31
C GLY A 3 -0.90 14.32 -12.67
N VAL A 4 0.03 14.18 -13.62
CA VAL A 4 0.51 12.89 -14.17
C VAL A 4 1.01 11.95 -13.07
N SER A 5 1.79 12.45 -12.11
CA SER A 5 2.31 11.62 -10.99
C SER A 5 1.20 11.02 -10.14
N ARG A 6 0.08 11.72 -9.98
CA ARG A 6 -1.08 11.18 -9.24
C ARG A 6 -1.75 10.02 -9.98
N ALA A 7 -1.88 10.13 -11.31
CA ALA A 7 -2.47 9.06 -12.12
C ALA A 7 -1.59 7.82 -12.11
N SER A 8 -0.26 7.99 -12.28
CA SER A 8 0.71 6.90 -12.20
C SER A 8 0.71 6.23 -10.83
N PHE A 9 0.61 6.99 -9.75
CA PHE A 9 0.53 6.44 -8.40
C PHE A 9 -0.77 5.65 -8.17
N ALA A 10 -1.90 6.13 -8.69
CA ALA A 10 -3.17 5.42 -8.58
C ALA A 10 -3.12 4.05 -9.28
N ASP A 11 -2.50 3.97 -10.47
CA ASP A 11 -2.29 2.69 -11.18
C ASP A 11 -1.42 1.72 -10.37
N LEU A 12 -0.35 2.22 -9.73
CA LEU A 12 0.50 1.39 -8.87
C LEU A 12 -0.22 0.89 -7.62
N THR A 13 -1.05 1.74 -7.01
CA THR A 13 -1.87 1.33 -5.85
C THR A 13 -2.90 0.27 -6.25
N GLU A 14 -3.52 0.40 -7.45
CA GLU A 14 -4.41 -0.64 -7.98
C GLU A 14 -3.66 -1.96 -8.23
N ARG A 15 -2.42 -1.91 -8.73
CA ARG A 15 -1.58 -3.11 -8.91
C ARG A 15 -1.24 -3.77 -7.58
N LEU A 16 -0.84 -2.99 -6.56
CA LEU A 16 -0.59 -3.51 -5.22
C LEU A 16 -1.86 -4.16 -4.62
N ALA A 17 -3.02 -3.53 -4.80
CA ALA A 17 -4.30 -4.06 -4.33
C ALA A 17 -4.75 -5.33 -5.08
N ALA A 18 -4.31 -5.53 -6.33
CA ALA A 18 -4.57 -6.73 -7.12
C ALA A 18 -3.67 -7.92 -6.73
N GLU A 19 -2.58 -7.65 -6.01
CA GLU A 19 -1.70 -8.70 -5.48
C GLU A 19 -2.41 -9.45 -4.35
N ASP A 20 -2.38 -10.77 -4.40
CA ASP A 20 -2.94 -11.65 -3.36
C ASP A 20 -1.97 -11.70 -2.16
N ILE A 21 -2.02 -10.65 -1.33
CA ILE A 21 -1.20 -10.52 -0.12
C ILE A 21 -2.07 -10.87 1.08
N THR A 22 -2.12 -12.15 1.42
CA THR A 22 -2.94 -12.69 2.53
C THR A 22 -2.17 -12.91 3.82
N SER A 23 -0.85 -12.75 3.80
CA SER A 23 0.03 -13.02 4.95
C SER A 23 0.80 -11.77 5.36
N ALA A 24 0.80 -11.47 6.66
CA ALA A 24 1.60 -10.40 7.26
C ALA A 24 3.09 -10.51 6.91
N ASN A 25 3.66 -11.71 6.93
CA ASN A 25 5.06 -11.95 6.58
C ASN A 25 5.36 -11.56 5.13
N VAL A 26 4.46 -11.85 4.18
CA VAL A 26 4.62 -11.47 2.78
C VAL A 26 4.54 -9.98 2.61
N ALA A 27 3.57 -9.33 3.28
CA ALA A 27 3.39 -7.89 3.26
C ALA A 27 4.59 -7.15 3.88
N THR A 28 5.06 -7.61 5.04
CA THR A 28 6.24 -7.05 5.72
C THR A 28 7.50 -7.19 4.85
N ARG A 29 7.70 -8.35 4.22
CA ARG A 29 8.82 -8.55 3.31
C ARG A 29 8.76 -7.60 2.13
N LEU A 30 7.61 -7.45 1.48
CA LEU A 30 7.40 -6.51 0.40
C LEU A 30 7.71 -5.07 0.83
N ALA A 31 7.22 -4.64 2.01
CA ALA A 31 7.51 -3.33 2.57
C ALA A 31 9.01 -3.11 2.74
N ASN A 32 9.71 -4.07 3.35
CA ASN A 32 11.16 -4.00 3.56
C ASN A 32 11.95 -3.88 2.24
N GLU A 33 11.58 -4.69 1.26
CA GLU A 33 12.22 -4.68 -0.06
C GLU A 33 11.97 -3.35 -0.79
N LEU A 34 10.76 -2.80 -0.73
CA LEU A 34 10.42 -1.48 -1.32
C LEU A 34 11.17 -0.34 -0.60
N PHE A 35 11.25 -0.34 0.73
CA PHE A 35 12.05 0.64 1.48
C PHE A 35 13.54 0.55 1.13
N ALA A 36 14.08 -0.65 0.94
CA ALA A 36 15.46 -0.82 0.49
C ALA A 36 15.69 -0.21 -0.91
N VAL A 37 14.71 -0.35 -1.83
CA VAL A 37 14.74 0.30 -3.15
C VAL A 37 14.68 1.83 -3.01
N VAL A 38 13.85 2.36 -2.11
CA VAL A 38 13.81 3.81 -1.81
C VAL A 38 15.17 4.30 -1.34
N GLY A 39 15.79 3.62 -0.37
CA GLY A 39 17.12 3.96 0.12
C GLY A 39 18.19 3.93 -0.97
N LEU A 40 18.17 2.92 -1.86
CA LEU A 40 19.05 2.84 -3.02
C LEU A 40 18.89 4.03 -3.97
N LEU A 41 17.65 4.41 -4.30
CA LEU A 41 17.36 5.50 -5.22
C LEU A 41 17.67 6.89 -4.61
N ASP A 42 17.56 7.03 -3.30
CA ASP A 42 17.95 8.24 -2.60
C ASP A 42 19.48 8.39 -2.53
N ALA A 43 20.20 7.30 -2.30
CA ALA A 43 21.67 7.31 -2.32
C ALA A 43 22.24 7.49 -3.73
N GLN A 44 21.56 6.98 -4.76
CA GLN A 44 22.06 6.93 -6.14
C GLN A 44 21.30 7.88 -7.07
N HIS A 45 21.54 9.18 -6.97
CA HIS A 45 20.84 10.22 -7.76
C HIS A 45 20.95 10.01 -9.29
N ARG A 46 22.07 9.48 -9.78
CA ARG A 46 22.24 9.18 -11.22
C ARG A 46 21.34 8.06 -11.67
N LEU A 47 21.23 7.00 -10.87
CA LEU A 47 20.33 5.88 -11.11
C LEU A 47 18.86 6.35 -11.10
N ARG A 48 18.47 7.10 -10.08
CA ARG A 48 17.13 7.67 -9.97
C ARG A 48 16.75 8.47 -11.22
N ARG A 49 17.64 9.38 -11.70
CA ARG A 49 17.40 10.13 -12.93
C ARG A 49 17.28 9.23 -14.15
N ALA A 50 18.15 8.24 -14.29
CA ALA A 50 18.14 7.34 -15.43
C ALA A 50 16.85 6.51 -15.52
N LEU A 51 16.31 6.06 -14.37
CA LEU A 51 15.07 5.28 -14.28
C LEU A 51 13.81 6.13 -14.44
N SER A 52 13.85 7.43 -14.14
CA SER A 52 12.72 8.34 -14.29
C SER A 52 12.75 9.19 -15.55
N ASP A 53 13.75 9.01 -16.42
CA ASP A 53 13.93 9.81 -17.63
C ASP A 53 12.77 9.59 -18.62
N PRO A 54 11.96 10.64 -18.93
CA PRO A 54 10.86 10.51 -19.86
C PRO A 54 11.32 10.34 -21.33
N GLY A 55 12.58 10.68 -21.64
CA GLY A 55 13.16 10.53 -22.96
C GLY A 55 13.59 9.12 -23.31
N LYS A 56 13.58 8.18 -22.34
CA LYS A 56 13.94 6.79 -22.56
C LYS A 56 12.71 5.90 -22.69
N PRO A 57 12.76 4.86 -23.56
CA PRO A 57 11.68 3.88 -23.66
C PRO A 57 11.38 3.22 -22.32
N ALA A 58 10.08 3.14 -21.95
CA ALA A 58 9.65 2.57 -20.68
C ALA A 58 10.19 1.15 -20.46
N ALA A 59 10.14 0.30 -21.49
CA ALA A 59 10.62 -1.07 -21.44
C ALA A 59 12.14 -1.17 -21.14
N GLU A 60 12.95 -0.27 -21.68
CA GLU A 60 14.41 -0.24 -21.41
C GLU A 60 14.68 0.11 -19.94
N LYS A 61 13.99 1.12 -19.42
CA LYS A 61 14.10 1.50 -18.00
C LYS A 61 13.70 0.35 -17.09
N ALA A 62 12.58 -0.32 -17.39
CA ALA A 62 12.12 -1.48 -16.64
C ALA A 62 13.10 -2.65 -16.70
N ALA A 63 13.70 -2.92 -17.86
CA ALA A 63 14.72 -3.95 -18.00
C ALA A 63 15.94 -3.67 -17.10
N VAL A 64 16.40 -2.40 -17.05
CA VAL A 64 17.48 -1.99 -16.14
C VAL A 64 17.08 -2.19 -14.68
N ALA A 65 15.87 -1.77 -14.28
CA ALA A 65 15.40 -1.95 -12.92
C ALA A 65 15.34 -3.44 -12.54
N ARG A 66 14.77 -4.29 -13.40
CA ARG A 66 14.73 -5.75 -13.18
C ARG A 66 16.13 -6.35 -13.07
N ALA A 67 17.07 -5.99 -13.96
CA ALA A 67 18.42 -6.50 -13.89
C ALA A 67 19.16 -6.12 -12.60
N LEU A 68 18.91 -4.91 -12.07
CA LEU A 68 19.48 -4.44 -10.81
C LEU A 68 18.94 -5.18 -9.59
N LEU A 69 17.64 -5.52 -9.61
CA LEU A 69 16.92 -6.10 -8.49
C LEU A 69 16.90 -7.63 -8.51
N HIS A 70 17.17 -8.24 -9.66
CA HIS A 70 17.12 -9.69 -9.86
C HIS A 70 17.94 -10.45 -8.81
N GLY A 71 17.28 -11.42 -8.16
CA GLY A 71 17.87 -12.23 -7.10
C GLY A 71 18.12 -11.51 -5.76
N LYS A 72 17.83 -10.20 -5.67
CA LYS A 72 17.99 -9.42 -4.43
C LYS A 72 16.66 -9.17 -3.72
N VAL A 73 15.56 -9.15 -4.46
CA VAL A 73 14.21 -8.94 -3.98
C VAL A 73 13.27 -10.01 -4.55
N THR A 74 12.06 -10.09 -4.03
CA THR A 74 11.04 -10.98 -4.59
C THR A 74 10.58 -10.49 -5.97
N ARG A 75 10.04 -11.42 -6.79
CA ARG A 75 9.48 -11.09 -8.09
C ARG A 75 8.38 -10.04 -8.00
N ARG A 76 7.56 -10.10 -6.96
CA ARG A 76 6.50 -9.11 -6.69
C ARG A 76 7.06 -7.69 -6.56
N THR A 77 8.13 -7.53 -5.81
CA THR A 77 8.86 -6.25 -5.68
C THR A 77 9.48 -5.83 -7.01
N GLU A 78 10.11 -6.76 -7.75
CA GLU A 78 10.65 -6.46 -9.09
C GLU A 78 9.56 -5.92 -10.03
N ASP A 79 8.38 -6.55 -10.05
CA ASP A 79 7.28 -6.18 -10.93
C ASP A 79 6.66 -4.83 -10.55
N LEU A 80 6.47 -4.55 -9.26
CA LEU A 80 5.99 -3.25 -8.78
C LEU A 80 6.97 -2.12 -9.07
N VAL A 81 8.27 -2.33 -8.83
CA VAL A 81 9.31 -1.32 -9.12
C VAL A 81 9.44 -1.11 -10.63
N ALA A 82 9.39 -2.17 -11.43
CA ALA A 82 9.41 -2.05 -12.89
C ALA A 82 8.21 -1.25 -13.39
N ALA A 83 7.00 -1.50 -12.86
CA ALA A 83 5.80 -0.71 -13.18
C ALA A 83 5.95 0.77 -12.78
N ALA A 84 6.55 1.05 -11.62
CA ALA A 84 6.84 2.43 -11.20
C ALA A 84 7.81 3.13 -12.16
N VAL A 85 8.83 2.43 -12.64
CA VAL A 85 9.83 2.95 -13.60
C VAL A 85 9.24 3.13 -14.99
N GLU A 86 8.30 2.29 -15.41
CA GLU A 86 7.57 2.41 -16.68
C GLU A 86 6.63 3.64 -16.70
N SER A 87 6.12 4.01 -15.54
CA SER A 87 5.15 5.10 -15.39
C SER A 87 5.74 6.49 -15.66
N HIS A 88 4.86 7.48 -15.86
CA HIS A 88 5.27 8.87 -16.12
C HIS A 88 5.21 9.68 -14.83
N TRP A 89 6.29 10.40 -14.54
CA TRP A 89 6.44 11.20 -13.33
C TRP A 89 6.77 12.66 -13.68
N ALA A 90 6.18 13.60 -12.96
CA ALA A 90 6.48 15.02 -13.13
C ALA A 90 7.91 15.33 -12.67
N THR A 91 8.41 14.63 -11.66
CA THR A 91 9.78 14.71 -11.16
C THR A 91 10.32 13.32 -10.82
N SER A 92 11.65 13.19 -10.82
CA SER A 92 12.30 11.94 -10.36
C SER A 92 12.03 11.65 -8.87
N GLY A 93 11.73 12.67 -8.08
CA GLY A 93 11.33 12.54 -6.68
C GLY A 93 9.96 11.89 -6.54
N ASP A 94 8.99 12.27 -7.40
CA ASP A 94 7.63 11.70 -7.35
C ASP A 94 7.60 10.18 -7.54
N MET A 95 8.51 9.63 -8.38
CA MET A 95 8.67 8.18 -8.55
C MET A 95 9.09 7.51 -7.23
N VAL A 96 10.08 8.09 -6.55
CA VAL A 96 10.57 7.52 -5.28
C VAL A 96 9.53 7.71 -4.17
N ASP A 97 8.82 8.85 -4.15
CA ASP A 97 7.70 9.08 -3.23
C ASP A 97 6.57 8.06 -3.43
N ALA A 98 6.32 7.66 -4.67
CA ALA A 98 5.34 6.62 -4.97
C ALA A 98 5.77 5.24 -4.44
N ILE A 99 7.03 4.86 -4.67
CA ILE A 99 7.57 3.58 -4.16
C ILE A 99 7.56 3.57 -2.63
N GLU A 100 7.91 4.68 -1.98
CA GLU A 100 7.82 4.82 -0.52
C GLU A 100 6.38 4.65 -0.01
N GLN A 101 5.40 5.29 -0.66
CA GLN A 101 4.01 5.13 -0.27
C GLN A 101 3.52 3.69 -0.45
N LEU A 102 3.94 2.99 -1.52
CA LEU A 102 3.65 1.55 -1.66
C LEU A 102 4.29 0.72 -0.54
N ALA A 103 5.50 1.07 -0.09
CA ALA A 103 6.15 0.41 1.04
C ALA A 103 5.36 0.61 2.35
N ILE A 104 4.88 1.84 2.59
CA ILE A 104 4.01 2.13 3.74
C ILE A 104 2.69 1.37 3.62
N GLU A 105 2.04 1.36 2.44
CA GLU A 105 0.81 0.60 2.20
C GLU A 105 1.01 -0.90 2.43
N ALA A 106 2.14 -1.48 2.02
CA ALA A 106 2.46 -2.88 2.29
C ALA A 106 2.63 -3.16 3.80
N MET A 107 3.25 -2.25 4.56
CA MET A 107 3.35 -2.40 6.02
C MET A 107 1.98 -2.26 6.70
N VAL A 108 1.14 -1.37 6.22
CA VAL A 108 -0.26 -1.21 6.69
C VAL A 108 -1.08 -2.47 6.38
N LEU A 109 -0.87 -3.12 5.21
CA LEU A 109 -1.46 -4.42 4.88
C LEU A 109 -1.01 -5.52 5.86
N ALA A 110 0.26 -5.51 6.30
CA ALA A 110 0.74 -6.45 7.29
C ALA A 110 -0.02 -6.28 8.63
N ALA A 111 -0.13 -5.06 9.13
CA ALA A 111 -0.87 -4.76 10.35
C ALA A 111 -2.36 -5.11 10.24
N ASP A 112 -2.99 -4.85 9.09
CA ASP A 112 -4.39 -5.19 8.82
C ASP A 112 -4.60 -6.72 8.86
N SER A 113 -3.69 -7.51 8.27
CA SER A 113 -3.77 -8.97 8.28
C SER A 113 -3.54 -9.59 9.67
N GLU A 114 -2.91 -8.85 10.59
CA GLU A 114 -2.72 -9.22 12.00
C GLU A 114 -3.84 -8.69 12.90
N GLY A 115 -4.76 -7.88 12.37
CA GLY A 115 -5.83 -7.24 13.14
C GLY A 115 -5.35 -6.11 14.04
N SER A 116 -4.15 -5.55 13.78
CA SER A 116 -3.50 -4.51 14.59
C SER A 116 -3.51 -3.12 13.91
N LEU A 117 -4.42 -2.92 12.97
CA LEU A 117 -4.47 -1.69 12.17
C LEU A 117 -4.85 -0.45 13.01
N ASP A 118 -5.80 -0.60 13.94
CA ASP A 118 -6.24 0.49 14.83
C ASP A 118 -5.11 0.89 15.78
N GLU A 119 -4.37 -0.09 16.28
CA GLU A 119 -3.19 0.14 17.14
C GLU A 119 -2.10 0.87 16.38
N LEU A 120 -1.81 0.45 15.13
CA LEU A 120 -0.82 1.09 14.27
C LEU A 120 -1.13 2.57 14.05
N GLU A 121 -2.38 2.92 13.71
CA GLU A 121 -2.80 4.31 13.46
C GLU A 121 -2.59 5.17 14.71
N ASP A 122 -3.05 4.69 15.86
CA ASP A 122 -2.99 5.39 17.13
C ASP A 122 -1.55 5.55 17.64
N GLU A 123 -0.71 4.53 17.48
CA GLU A 123 0.72 4.57 17.85
C GLU A 123 1.50 5.58 17.02
N LEU A 124 1.30 5.61 15.72
CA LEU A 124 1.92 6.59 14.83
C LEU A 124 1.49 8.01 15.18
N PHE A 125 0.21 8.22 15.42
CA PHE A 125 -0.33 9.51 15.80
C PHE A 125 0.23 9.98 17.16
N ARG A 126 0.21 9.10 18.18
CA ARG A 126 0.77 9.42 19.51
C ARG A 126 2.26 9.75 19.44
N PHE A 127 3.03 8.97 18.70
CA PHE A 127 4.46 9.24 18.55
C PHE A 127 4.71 10.58 17.84
N GLY A 128 3.96 10.91 16.81
CA GLY A 128 4.00 12.22 16.16
C GLY A 128 3.76 13.36 17.15
N ARG A 129 2.74 13.25 18.02
CA ARG A 129 2.45 14.22 19.07
C ARG A 129 3.58 14.34 20.10
N VAL A 130 4.21 13.23 20.47
CA VAL A 130 5.37 13.25 21.40
C VAL A 130 6.54 14.00 20.77
N VAL A 131 6.84 13.73 19.49
CA VAL A 131 7.92 14.42 18.75
C VAL A 131 7.63 15.93 18.63
N GLU A 132 6.38 16.32 18.42
CA GLU A 132 5.99 17.75 18.39
C GLU A 132 6.15 18.43 19.73
N ALA A 133 5.74 17.75 20.81
CA ALA A 133 5.78 18.29 22.16
C ALA A 133 7.18 18.32 22.78
N GLN A 134 8.14 17.56 22.25
CA GLN A 134 9.49 17.42 22.80
C GLN A 134 10.57 17.87 21.80
N PRO A 135 10.96 19.15 21.81
CA PRO A 135 11.95 19.70 20.87
C PRO A 135 13.32 19.00 20.93
N GLU A 136 13.75 18.54 22.09
CA GLU A 136 15.01 17.83 22.26
C GLU A 136 14.99 16.46 21.56
N LEU A 137 13.91 15.69 21.74
CA LEU A 137 13.72 14.43 21.03
C LEU A 137 13.68 14.64 19.52
N ARG A 138 12.92 15.63 19.07
CA ARG A 138 12.86 15.96 17.66
C ARG A 138 14.22 16.33 17.11
N ALA A 139 14.98 17.18 17.82
CA ALA A 139 16.34 17.56 17.43
C ALA A 139 17.24 16.33 17.33
N ALA A 140 17.26 15.45 18.34
CA ALA A 140 18.06 14.23 18.31
C ALA A 140 17.72 13.31 17.11
N LEU A 141 16.43 13.09 16.84
CA LEU A 141 16.00 12.21 15.74
C LEU A 141 16.25 12.81 14.34
N THR A 142 16.30 14.13 14.23
CA THR A 142 16.50 14.85 12.95
C THR A 142 17.92 15.39 12.75
N ASP A 143 18.81 15.25 13.72
CA ASP A 143 20.18 15.70 13.62
C ASP A 143 20.94 14.94 12.53
N PRO A 144 21.42 15.61 11.47
CA PRO A 144 22.18 14.94 10.41
C PRO A 144 23.57 14.48 10.86
N SER A 145 24.10 15.01 11.97
CA SER A 145 25.41 14.62 12.53
C SER A 145 25.33 13.33 13.38
N MET A 146 24.16 12.95 13.85
CA MET A 146 23.94 11.73 14.60
C MET A 146 23.93 10.51 13.67
N PRO A 147 24.80 9.51 13.89
CA PRO A 147 24.81 8.28 13.10
C PRO A 147 23.44 7.58 13.13
N GLU A 148 23.11 6.93 12.01
CA GLU A 148 21.82 6.22 11.87
C GLU A 148 21.64 5.17 12.96
N GLU A 149 22.70 4.39 13.28
CA GLU A 149 22.67 3.39 14.35
C GLU A 149 22.33 4.01 15.73
N GLY A 150 22.79 5.24 15.97
CA GLY A 150 22.47 5.98 17.19
C GLY A 150 20.98 6.31 17.28
N LYS A 151 20.39 6.80 16.19
CA LYS A 151 18.96 7.08 16.10
C LYS A 151 18.13 5.81 16.24
N GLN A 152 18.54 4.72 15.58
CA GLN A 152 17.84 3.42 15.65
C GLN A 152 17.89 2.84 17.07
N ARG A 153 19.01 2.99 17.79
CA ARG A 153 19.14 2.58 19.19
C ARG A 153 18.23 3.40 20.09
N LEU A 154 18.26 4.73 19.93
CA LEU A 154 17.39 5.63 20.69
C LEU A 154 15.90 5.28 20.51
N LEU A 155 15.47 5.02 19.28
CA LEU A 155 14.11 4.58 19.00
C LEU A 155 13.80 3.21 19.61
N GLY A 156 14.76 2.28 19.58
CA GLY A 156 14.63 0.98 20.23
C GLY A 156 14.38 1.12 21.73
N ASP A 157 15.20 1.92 22.43
CA ASP A 157 15.10 2.13 23.87
C ASP A 157 13.81 2.85 24.28
N LEU A 158 13.37 3.83 23.47
CA LEU A 158 12.14 4.59 23.75
C LEU A 158 10.87 3.80 23.52
N LEU A 159 10.83 2.96 22.48
CA LEU A 159 9.60 2.34 21.95
C LEU A 159 9.51 0.84 22.22
N ALA A 160 10.57 0.19 22.74
CA ALA A 160 10.54 -1.26 23.01
C ALA A 160 9.38 -1.65 23.91
N GLY A 161 8.54 -2.57 23.42
CA GLY A 161 7.36 -3.07 24.15
C GLY A 161 6.23 -2.05 24.33
N LYS A 162 6.30 -0.86 23.70
CA LYS A 162 5.29 0.19 23.81
C LYS A 162 4.50 0.41 22.51
N VAL A 163 5.03 -0.08 21.40
CA VAL A 163 4.41 0.02 20.07
C VAL A 163 4.52 -1.31 19.35
N SER A 164 3.65 -1.53 18.38
CA SER A 164 3.65 -2.69 17.48
C SER A 164 4.93 -2.74 16.63
N ALA A 165 5.25 -3.91 16.12
CA ALA A 165 6.40 -4.09 15.23
C ALA A 165 6.27 -3.25 13.96
N ALA A 166 5.05 -3.13 13.42
CA ALA A 166 4.75 -2.34 12.24
C ALA A 166 4.97 -0.83 12.48
N ALA A 167 4.48 -0.30 13.62
CA ALA A 167 4.70 1.11 13.98
C ALA A 167 6.18 1.41 14.19
N LEU A 168 6.89 0.56 14.94
CA LEU A 168 8.34 0.74 15.17
C LEU A 168 9.10 0.74 13.83
N HIS A 169 8.72 -0.16 12.93
CA HIS A 169 9.34 -0.23 11.62
C HIS A 169 9.12 1.04 10.80
N LEU A 170 7.88 1.52 10.69
CA LEU A 170 7.56 2.76 9.97
C LEU A 170 8.25 3.97 10.58
N ILE A 171 8.23 4.11 11.91
CA ILE A 171 8.94 5.20 12.62
C ILE A 171 10.43 5.19 12.29
N ARG A 172 11.08 4.02 12.32
CA ARG A 172 12.49 3.85 11.96
C ARG A 172 12.78 4.29 10.54
N GLN A 173 11.94 3.90 9.59
CA GLN A 173 12.09 4.28 8.17
C GLN A 173 11.93 5.79 7.97
N MET A 174 10.96 6.42 8.62
CA MET A 174 10.74 7.87 8.50
C MET A 174 11.88 8.68 9.14
N VAL A 175 12.52 8.18 10.20
CA VAL A 175 13.68 8.82 10.83
C VAL A 175 14.95 8.63 9.99
N ALA A 176 15.15 7.44 9.39
CA ALA A 176 16.31 7.15 8.54
C ALA A 176 16.26 7.92 7.22
N HIS A 177 15.07 8.09 6.63
CA HIS A 177 14.88 8.65 5.31
C HIS A 177 13.86 9.82 5.31
N PRO A 178 14.21 11.00 5.87
CA PRO A 178 13.29 12.14 6.00
C PRO A 178 12.88 12.75 4.65
N ARG A 179 13.72 12.66 3.61
CA ARG A 179 13.46 13.08 2.23
C ARG A 179 12.91 14.50 2.09
N GLY A 180 13.49 15.43 2.86
CA GLY A 180 13.10 16.84 2.85
C GLY A 180 11.76 17.17 3.51
N ARG A 181 11.14 16.19 4.18
CA ARG A 181 9.92 16.39 4.99
C ARG A 181 10.28 16.52 6.47
N SER A 182 9.43 17.21 7.25
CA SER A 182 9.51 17.11 8.70
C SER A 182 9.12 15.70 9.16
N LEU A 183 9.69 15.25 10.29
CA LEU A 183 9.35 13.94 10.85
C LEU A 183 7.84 13.83 11.16
N SER A 184 7.22 14.90 11.67
CA SER A 184 5.78 14.94 11.91
C SER A 184 4.99 14.69 10.61
N ALA A 185 5.33 15.40 9.53
CA ALA A 185 4.64 15.22 8.23
C ALA A 185 4.83 13.80 7.65
N ALA A 186 5.97 13.16 7.90
CA ALA A 186 6.20 11.77 7.48
C ALA A 186 5.36 10.78 8.29
N LEU A 187 5.24 10.99 9.60
CA LEU A 187 4.39 10.17 10.49
C LEU A 187 2.90 10.38 10.18
N ASP A 188 2.47 11.62 9.92
CA ASP A 188 1.10 11.94 9.51
C ASP A 188 0.74 11.24 8.20
N LEU A 189 1.69 11.15 7.25
CA LEU A 189 1.49 10.39 6.02
C LEU A 189 1.23 8.90 6.33
N CYS A 190 2.05 8.27 7.18
CA CYS A 190 1.86 6.87 7.58
C CYS A 190 0.50 6.66 8.26
N ALA A 191 0.15 7.50 9.23
CA ALA A 191 -1.13 7.44 9.94
C ALA A 191 -2.32 7.64 8.97
N SER A 192 -2.21 8.58 8.03
CA SER A 192 -3.26 8.81 7.03
C SER A 192 -3.48 7.63 6.08
N ILE A 193 -2.42 6.87 5.76
CA ILE A 193 -2.51 5.65 4.95
C ILE A 193 -3.20 4.55 5.76
N ALA A 194 -2.84 4.38 7.03
CA ALA A 194 -3.51 3.43 7.93
C ALA A 194 -5.00 3.76 8.11
N ALA A 195 -5.33 5.03 8.38
CA ALA A 195 -6.71 5.50 8.50
C ALA A 195 -7.53 5.26 7.22
N ARG A 196 -6.95 5.53 6.04
CA ARG A 196 -7.60 5.24 4.76
C ARG A 196 -7.86 3.75 4.57
N ARG A 197 -6.94 2.89 4.99
CA ARG A 197 -7.11 1.45 4.93
C ARG A 197 -8.24 0.99 5.84
N ARG A 198 -8.30 1.50 7.07
CA ARG A 198 -9.37 1.21 8.03
C ARG A 198 -10.76 1.61 7.50
N GLN A 199 -10.85 2.72 6.78
CA GLN A 199 -12.10 3.21 6.19
C GLN A 199 -12.50 2.44 4.91
N GLN A 200 -11.66 1.54 4.38
CA GLN A 200 -12.02 0.73 3.23
C GLN A 200 -12.95 -0.40 3.66
N LEU A 201 -14.08 -0.52 2.97
CA LEU A 201 -14.94 -1.67 3.14
C LEU A 201 -14.35 -2.87 2.39
N ILE A 202 -14.34 -4.03 3.03
CA ILE A 202 -13.92 -5.28 2.40
C ILE A 202 -15.15 -5.98 1.84
N ALA A 203 -15.20 -6.14 0.51
CA ALA A 203 -16.23 -6.91 -0.16
C ALA A 203 -15.68 -8.28 -0.55
N VAL A 204 -16.20 -9.34 0.05
CA VAL A 204 -15.90 -10.72 -0.37
C VAL A 204 -16.79 -11.05 -1.57
N VAL A 205 -16.18 -11.18 -2.74
CA VAL A 205 -16.87 -11.50 -4.00
C VAL A 205 -16.65 -12.97 -4.33
N ARG A 206 -17.73 -13.74 -4.37
CA ARG A 206 -17.70 -15.14 -4.86
C ARG A 206 -18.16 -15.19 -6.30
N SER A 207 -17.41 -15.85 -7.16
CA SER A 207 -17.70 -16.02 -8.57
C SER A 207 -17.29 -17.41 -9.03
N ALA A 208 -18.08 -18.02 -9.95
CA ALA A 208 -17.72 -19.30 -10.54
C ALA A 208 -16.46 -19.25 -11.40
N VAL A 209 -16.16 -18.08 -11.97
CA VAL A 209 -15.03 -17.84 -12.88
C VAL A 209 -14.20 -16.66 -12.40
N GLU A 210 -12.94 -16.63 -12.80
CA GLU A 210 -12.07 -15.51 -12.48
C GLU A 210 -12.60 -14.21 -13.14
N LEU A 211 -12.64 -13.14 -12.32
CA LEU A 211 -13.02 -11.81 -12.80
C LEU A 211 -11.83 -11.12 -13.47
N SER A 212 -12.04 -10.62 -14.68
CA SER A 212 -11.04 -9.79 -15.35
C SER A 212 -10.76 -8.50 -14.58
N ALA A 213 -9.58 -7.86 -14.80
CA ALA A 213 -9.21 -6.61 -14.19
C ALA A 213 -10.27 -5.50 -14.41
N ASN A 214 -10.85 -5.43 -15.61
CA ASN A 214 -11.93 -4.48 -15.91
C ASN A 214 -13.22 -4.75 -15.11
N GLN A 215 -13.60 -6.02 -14.97
CA GLN A 215 -14.77 -6.39 -14.16
C GLN A 215 -14.56 -6.08 -12.69
N ARG A 216 -13.37 -6.38 -12.12
CA ARG A 216 -13.01 -6.03 -10.75
C ARG A 216 -13.09 -4.53 -10.53
N ARG A 217 -12.50 -3.72 -11.44
CA ARG A 217 -12.53 -2.25 -11.35
C ARG A 217 -13.95 -1.70 -11.38
N ARG A 218 -14.79 -2.13 -12.33
CA ARG A 218 -16.18 -1.69 -12.44
C ARG A 218 -17.00 -2.07 -11.21
N LEU A 219 -16.80 -3.27 -10.67
CA LEU A 219 -17.49 -3.72 -9.45
C LEU A 219 -17.06 -2.89 -8.25
N ALA A 220 -15.75 -2.66 -8.06
CA ALA A 220 -15.24 -1.82 -6.97
C ALA A 220 -15.80 -0.39 -7.04
N GLN A 221 -15.84 0.20 -8.23
CA GLN A 221 -16.42 1.53 -8.44
C GLN A 221 -17.92 1.59 -8.15
N ALA A 222 -18.67 0.58 -8.59
CA ALA A 222 -20.12 0.52 -8.32
C ALA A 222 -20.42 0.38 -6.82
N LEU A 223 -19.67 -0.48 -6.12
CA LEU A 223 -19.80 -0.65 -4.69
C LEU A 223 -19.35 0.61 -3.93
N ALA A 224 -18.25 1.23 -4.33
CA ALA A 224 -17.79 2.48 -3.72
C ALA A 224 -18.81 3.62 -3.88
N ALA A 225 -19.49 3.71 -5.02
CA ALA A 225 -20.56 4.67 -5.24
C ALA A 225 -21.80 4.39 -4.36
N SER A 226 -22.12 3.13 -4.11
CA SER A 226 -23.28 2.74 -3.28
C SER A 226 -23.04 2.94 -1.78
N TYR A 227 -21.82 2.66 -1.31
CA TYR A 227 -21.49 2.70 0.12
C TYR A 227 -20.81 4.00 0.57
N GLY A 228 -20.44 4.89 -0.36
CA GLY A 228 -19.73 6.14 -0.05
C GLY A 228 -18.29 5.99 0.43
N HIS A 229 -17.76 4.76 0.44
CA HIS A 229 -16.42 4.41 0.87
C HIS A 229 -15.68 3.62 -0.21
N ARG A 230 -14.35 3.66 -0.21
CA ARG A 230 -13.56 2.76 -1.08
C ARG A 230 -13.83 1.31 -0.68
N VAL A 231 -14.03 0.45 -1.68
CA VAL A 231 -14.30 -0.97 -1.45
C VAL A 231 -13.14 -1.78 -2.01
N HIS A 232 -12.52 -2.58 -1.13
CA HIS A 232 -11.53 -3.57 -1.53
C HIS A 232 -12.24 -4.88 -1.87
N LEU A 233 -11.97 -5.44 -3.05
CA LEU A 233 -12.58 -6.69 -3.49
C LEU A 233 -11.65 -7.86 -3.15
N ASN A 234 -12.10 -8.74 -2.27
CA ASN A 234 -11.52 -10.06 -2.07
C ASN A 234 -12.29 -11.06 -2.94
N VAL A 235 -11.73 -11.44 -4.10
CA VAL A 235 -12.40 -12.32 -5.05
C VAL A 235 -12.02 -13.77 -4.76
N VAL A 236 -13.03 -14.57 -4.40
CA VAL A 236 -12.90 -16.00 -4.15
C VAL A 236 -13.57 -16.75 -5.30
N GLN A 237 -12.84 -17.64 -5.96
CA GLN A 237 -13.41 -18.53 -6.94
C GLN A 237 -14.17 -19.65 -6.24
N ASP A 238 -15.48 -19.74 -6.47
CA ASP A 238 -16.36 -20.72 -5.86
C ASP A 238 -17.20 -21.40 -6.96
N PRO A 239 -16.88 -22.65 -7.32
CA PRO A 239 -17.61 -23.38 -8.35
C PRO A 239 -19.08 -23.67 -7.99
N SER A 240 -19.47 -23.52 -6.72
CA SER A 240 -20.86 -23.69 -6.28
C SER A 240 -21.77 -22.54 -6.71
N VAL A 241 -21.20 -21.39 -7.10
CA VAL A 241 -21.94 -20.25 -7.62
C VAL A 241 -22.42 -20.54 -9.05
N VAL A 242 -23.74 -20.73 -9.23
CA VAL A 242 -24.33 -21.01 -10.53
C VAL A 242 -24.56 -19.71 -11.29
N GLY A 243 -23.48 -19.17 -11.92
CA GLY A 243 -23.50 -17.95 -12.73
C GLY A 243 -23.71 -16.67 -11.91
N GLY A 244 -23.16 -15.57 -12.38
CA GLY A 244 -23.20 -14.28 -11.68
C GLY A 244 -22.16 -14.18 -10.57
N ILE A 245 -22.40 -13.26 -9.62
CA ILE A 245 -21.53 -13.00 -8.47
C ILE A 245 -22.37 -12.88 -7.19
N SER A 246 -21.80 -13.29 -6.08
CA SER A 246 -22.28 -13.00 -4.72
C SER A 246 -21.28 -12.09 -4.03
N VAL A 247 -21.73 -10.99 -3.46
CA VAL A 247 -20.91 -9.99 -2.80
C VAL A 247 -21.34 -9.86 -1.35
N ARG A 248 -20.42 -10.03 -0.41
CA ARG A 248 -20.63 -9.80 1.03
C ARG A 248 -19.80 -8.63 1.49
N ILE A 249 -20.43 -7.65 2.14
CA ILE A 249 -19.76 -6.52 2.78
C ILE A 249 -20.23 -6.47 4.24
N GLY A 250 -19.32 -6.80 5.17
CA GLY A 250 -19.73 -7.00 6.56
C GLY A 250 -20.82 -8.08 6.68
N ASP A 251 -21.95 -7.72 7.28
CA ASP A 251 -23.10 -8.61 7.45
C ASP A 251 -24.09 -8.57 6.26
N GLU A 252 -23.89 -7.65 5.32
CA GLU A 252 -24.76 -7.51 4.15
C GLU A 252 -24.34 -8.44 3.01
N LEU A 253 -25.30 -9.20 2.46
CA LEU A 253 -25.11 -10.09 1.35
C LEU A 253 -25.90 -9.58 0.13
N ILE A 254 -25.19 -9.21 -0.93
CA ILE A 254 -25.77 -8.87 -2.22
C ILE A 254 -25.62 -10.09 -3.14
N ASP A 255 -26.70 -10.82 -3.33
CA ASP A 255 -26.71 -12.01 -4.18
C ASP A 255 -27.27 -11.70 -5.56
N ALA A 256 -26.37 -11.56 -6.54
CA ALA A 256 -26.69 -11.34 -7.96
C ALA A 256 -26.50 -12.63 -8.80
N THR A 257 -26.60 -13.80 -8.19
CA THR A 257 -26.46 -15.07 -8.89
C THR A 257 -27.70 -15.39 -9.76
N VAL A 258 -27.50 -16.20 -10.79
CA VAL A 258 -28.58 -16.69 -11.64
C VAL A 258 -29.61 -17.48 -10.82
N THR A 259 -29.17 -18.21 -9.81
CA THR A 259 -30.02 -18.98 -8.90
C THR A 259 -31.04 -18.08 -8.20
N THR A 260 -30.59 -16.95 -7.64
CA THR A 260 -31.47 -15.99 -6.96
C THR A 260 -32.44 -15.32 -7.93
N ARG A 261 -31.98 -14.92 -9.11
CA ARG A 261 -32.85 -14.36 -10.15
C ARG A 261 -33.90 -15.35 -10.64
N LEU A 262 -33.56 -16.62 -10.81
CA LEU A 262 -34.53 -17.67 -11.18
C LEU A 262 -35.55 -17.91 -10.06
N ALA A 263 -35.13 -17.89 -8.80
CA ALA A 263 -36.03 -18.00 -7.64
C ALA A 263 -37.00 -16.81 -7.55
N GLU A 264 -36.56 -15.58 -7.87
CA GLU A 264 -37.40 -14.39 -7.93
C GLU A 264 -38.43 -14.48 -9.08
N VAL A 265 -38.00 -14.90 -10.28
CA VAL A 265 -38.89 -15.09 -11.41
C VAL A 265 -39.93 -16.18 -11.11
N ARG A 266 -39.50 -17.31 -10.51
CA ARG A 266 -40.41 -18.38 -10.10
C ARG A 266 -41.44 -17.93 -9.07
N ARG A 267 -41.06 -17.08 -8.10
CA ARG A 267 -41.97 -16.47 -7.14
C ARG A 267 -42.98 -15.53 -7.79
N LYS A 268 -42.54 -14.72 -8.78
CA LYS A 268 -43.41 -13.80 -9.52
C LYS A 268 -44.40 -14.51 -10.47
N LEU A 269 -44.05 -15.73 -10.89
CA LEU A 269 -44.92 -16.54 -11.76
C LEU A 269 -45.89 -17.46 -10.98
N ALA A 270 -45.63 -17.71 -9.71
CA ALA A 270 -46.44 -18.59 -8.85
C ALA A 270 -47.44 -17.82 -7.97
N GLY A 271 -47.46 -16.48 -7.99
CA GLY A 271 -48.43 -15.61 -7.32
C GLY A 271 -49.21 -14.81 -8.33
#